data_086c4cde3b8e61731d0d4d2e3b77b66c
#
_entry.id   086c4cde3b8e61731d0d4d2e3b77b66c
#
_cell.length_a   1.000
_cell.length_b   1.000
_cell.length_c   1.000
_cell.angle_alpha   90.00
_cell.angle_beta   90.00
_cell.angle_gamma   90.00
#
_symmetry.space_group_name_H-M   'P 1'
#
loop_
_entity.id
_entity.type
_entity.pdbx_description
1 polymer ?
#
loop_
_entity_poly.entity_id
_entity_poly.type
_entity_poly.pdbx_seq_one_letter_code
_entity_poly.pdbx_strand_id
1 'polypeptide(L)'
;TIEYPLEAEVRSLYASEYAKGKALVDAMNTYLGGALPDCEAVALALHLVNAGFSTGDLSATYTMTGVIQQMLTVIEGYYGITLDQNSVNVARFITHLRYLFVRIHQHEQLDDEPEPIVESIKTSYPKASDCANKLAIIVKMRLNVSLSEAEIAYLTLHVARVTSHATESHENDDTNA
;
A
#
# COMPACT_ATOMS: atom_id res chain seq x y z
N THR A 1 7.49 24.77 -12.85
CA THR A 1 6.61 23.95 -11.99
C THR A 1 7.53 22.98 -11.27
N ILE A 2 7.53 23.02 -9.93
CA ILE A 2 8.30 22.05 -9.13
C ILE A 2 7.46 20.78 -9.13
N GLU A 3 7.95 19.71 -9.77
CA GLU A 3 7.36 18.39 -9.67
C GLU A 3 7.88 17.71 -8.41
N TYR A 4 6.98 17.26 -7.55
CA TYR A 4 7.36 16.53 -6.35
C TYR A 4 7.47 15.04 -6.69
N PRO A 5 8.60 14.38 -6.32
CA PRO A 5 8.73 12.95 -6.54
C PRO A 5 7.59 12.18 -5.87
N LEU A 6 7.05 11.17 -6.54
CA LEU A 6 5.97 10.32 -6.04
C LEU A 6 4.62 11.06 -5.82
N GLU A 7 4.38 12.21 -6.45
CA GLU A 7 3.12 12.95 -6.27
C GLU A 7 1.90 12.09 -6.62
N ALA A 8 1.94 11.37 -7.74
CA ALA A 8 0.85 10.51 -8.18
C ALA A 8 0.60 9.37 -7.19
N GLU A 9 1.67 8.73 -6.71
CA GLU A 9 1.61 7.65 -5.72
C GLU A 9 1.06 8.14 -4.39
N VAL A 10 1.51 9.29 -3.90
CA VAL A 10 1.03 9.88 -2.65
C VAL A 10 -0.46 10.22 -2.73
N ARG A 11 -0.91 10.82 -3.82
CA ARG A 11 -2.34 11.13 -4.04
C ARG A 11 -3.20 9.87 -4.05
N SER A 12 -2.69 8.80 -4.63
CA SER A 12 -3.39 7.54 -4.79
C SER A 12 -3.35 6.70 -3.50
N LEU A 13 -2.15 6.46 -2.93
CA LEU A 13 -1.97 5.57 -1.79
C LEU A 13 -2.38 6.20 -0.46
N TYR A 14 -2.26 7.51 -0.33
CA TYR A 14 -2.47 8.27 0.91
C TYR A 14 -3.52 9.38 0.73
N ALA A 15 -4.64 9.04 0.09
CA ALA A 15 -5.67 10.03 -0.27
C ALA A 15 -6.17 10.86 0.93
N SER A 16 -6.31 10.24 2.11
CA SER A 16 -6.75 10.92 3.34
C SER A 16 -5.71 11.93 3.82
N GLU A 17 -4.45 11.53 3.88
CA GLU A 17 -3.34 12.40 4.30
C GLU A 17 -3.10 13.52 3.28
N TYR A 18 -3.23 13.19 1.98
CA TYR A 18 -3.14 14.20 0.92
C TYR A 18 -4.25 15.26 1.02
N ALA A 19 -5.50 14.83 1.26
CA ALA A 19 -6.62 15.77 1.46
C ALA A 19 -6.39 16.70 2.65
N LYS A 20 -5.84 16.21 3.76
CA LYS A 20 -5.47 17.01 4.92
C LYS A 20 -4.35 18.00 4.59
N GLY A 21 -3.30 17.52 3.90
CA GLY A 21 -2.19 18.36 3.44
C GLY A 21 -2.68 19.49 2.52
N LYS A 22 -3.56 19.17 1.56
CA LYS A 22 -4.16 20.17 0.65
C LYS A 22 -4.98 21.22 1.41
N ALA A 23 -5.81 20.78 2.35
CA ALA A 23 -6.59 21.70 3.18
C ALA A 23 -5.70 22.67 4.00
N LEU A 24 -4.56 22.17 4.50
CA LEU A 24 -3.58 23.01 5.20
C LEU A 24 -2.93 24.02 4.27
N VAL A 25 -2.49 23.62 3.07
CA VAL A 25 -1.90 24.52 2.07
C VAL A 25 -2.90 25.60 1.68
N ASP A 26 -4.17 25.24 1.42
CA ASP A 26 -5.22 26.18 1.07
C ASP A 26 -5.50 27.19 2.19
N ALA A 27 -5.56 26.72 3.44
CA ALA A 27 -5.73 27.57 4.61
C ALA A 27 -4.55 28.54 4.79
N MET A 28 -3.32 28.05 4.66
CA MET A 28 -2.12 28.90 4.75
C MET A 28 -2.07 29.94 3.62
N ASN A 29 -2.44 29.55 2.40
CA ASN A 29 -2.47 30.46 1.26
C ASN A 29 -3.49 31.60 1.40
N THR A 30 -4.54 31.39 2.19
CA THR A 30 -5.48 32.47 2.55
C THR A 30 -4.78 33.65 3.27
N TYR A 31 -3.77 33.32 4.10
CA TYR A 31 -2.98 34.32 4.83
C TYR A 31 -1.74 34.79 4.08
N LEU A 32 -1.16 33.93 3.25
CA LEU A 32 0.11 34.15 2.55
C LEU A 32 -0.08 34.69 1.11
N GLY A 33 -1.32 34.96 0.69
CA GLY A 33 -1.59 35.48 -0.65
C GLY A 33 -1.25 34.53 -1.79
N GLY A 34 -1.31 33.19 -1.55
CA GLY A 34 -1.04 32.18 -2.56
C GLY A 34 0.46 31.89 -2.78
N ALA A 35 1.29 32.11 -1.77
CA ALA A 35 2.74 31.94 -1.87
C ALA A 35 3.19 30.46 -1.90
N LEU A 36 2.38 29.53 -1.39
CA LEU A 36 2.71 28.11 -1.36
C LEU A 36 2.20 27.39 -2.61
N PRO A 37 3.06 26.66 -3.32
CA PRO A 37 2.66 25.82 -4.44
C PRO A 37 1.84 24.60 -3.98
N ASP A 38 0.96 24.10 -4.84
CA ASP A 38 0.09 22.96 -4.53
C ASP A 38 0.87 21.66 -4.19
N CYS A 39 2.07 21.51 -4.72
CA CYS A 39 2.92 20.36 -4.43
C CYS A 39 3.36 20.25 -2.95
N GLU A 40 3.26 21.34 -2.16
CA GLU A 40 3.50 21.28 -0.71
C GLU A 40 2.50 20.37 0.01
N ALA A 41 1.32 20.15 -0.56
CA ALA A 41 0.35 19.19 -0.04
C ALA A 41 0.90 17.75 -0.05
N VAL A 42 1.75 17.41 -1.03
CA VAL A 42 2.42 16.11 -1.11
C VAL A 42 3.43 15.96 0.04
N ALA A 43 4.26 16.97 0.28
CA ALA A 43 5.21 16.98 1.38
C ALA A 43 4.52 16.83 2.72
N LEU A 44 3.44 17.60 2.95
CA LEU A 44 2.64 17.52 4.19
C LEU A 44 1.99 16.14 4.33
N ALA A 45 1.45 15.55 3.26
CA ALA A 45 0.89 14.21 3.28
C ALA A 45 1.93 13.17 3.71
N LEU A 46 3.14 13.21 3.14
CA LEU A 46 4.23 12.31 3.52
C LEU A 46 4.65 12.48 4.98
N HIS A 47 4.69 13.71 5.50
CA HIS A 47 4.93 13.95 6.93
C HIS A 47 3.84 13.36 7.82
N LEU A 48 2.57 13.48 7.42
CA LEU A 48 1.44 12.89 8.15
C LEU A 48 1.53 11.36 8.16
N VAL A 49 1.86 10.74 7.03
CA VAL A 49 2.09 9.29 6.93
C VAL A 49 3.25 8.88 7.83
N ASN A 50 4.38 9.59 7.75
CA ASN A 50 5.58 9.29 8.53
C ASN A 50 5.36 9.43 10.05
N ALA A 51 4.49 10.33 10.48
CA ALA A 51 4.15 10.48 11.90
C ALA A 51 3.60 9.19 12.50
N GLY A 52 2.93 8.34 11.71
CA GLY A 52 2.47 7.02 12.12
C GLY A 52 3.59 6.00 12.34
N PHE A 53 4.79 6.22 11.82
CA PHE A 53 5.95 5.33 11.97
C PHE A 53 6.86 5.67 13.15
N SER A 54 6.65 6.82 13.79
CA SER A 54 7.53 7.33 14.87
C SER A 54 9.01 7.46 14.46
N THR A 55 9.28 7.55 13.18
CA THR A 55 10.63 7.80 12.65
C THR A 55 10.79 9.28 12.37
N GLY A 56 11.92 9.86 12.75
CA GLY A 56 12.25 11.25 12.46
C GLY A 56 12.64 11.51 10.99
N ASP A 57 12.63 10.48 10.16
CA ASP A 57 13.15 10.50 8.79
C ASP A 57 12.07 10.07 7.79
N LEU A 58 11.85 10.88 6.76
CA LEU A 58 10.94 10.59 5.65
C LEU A 58 11.44 9.50 4.70
N SER A 59 12.71 9.11 4.75
CA SER A 59 13.29 8.13 3.82
C SER A 59 12.56 6.79 3.88
N ALA A 60 12.17 6.34 5.07
CA ALA A 60 11.38 5.13 5.25
C ALA A 60 9.99 5.22 4.57
N THR A 61 9.34 6.37 4.65
CA THR A 61 8.05 6.62 4.02
C THR A 61 8.16 6.64 2.49
N TYR A 62 9.21 7.24 1.94
CA TYR A 62 9.47 7.20 0.50
C TYR A 62 9.72 5.77 0.01
N THR A 63 10.56 5.02 0.71
CA THR A 63 10.86 3.61 0.39
C THR A 63 9.59 2.76 0.44
N MET A 64 8.80 2.89 1.50
CA MET A 64 7.53 2.19 1.65
C MET A 64 6.57 2.50 0.49
N THR A 65 6.41 3.77 0.12
CA THR A 65 5.52 4.20 -0.96
C THR A 65 5.91 3.53 -2.28
N GLY A 66 7.20 3.53 -2.62
CA GLY A 66 7.70 2.86 -3.82
C GLY A 66 7.52 1.35 -3.80
N VAL A 67 7.72 0.70 -2.64
CA VAL A 67 7.54 -0.76 -2.49
C VAL A 67 6.06 -1.13 -2.57
N ILE A 68 5.16 -0.41 -1.93
CA ILE A 68 3.70 -0.64 -2.03
C ILE A 68 3.25 -0.53 -3.50
N GLN A 69 3.67 0.52 -4.19
CA GLN A 69 3.32 0.71 -5.60
C GLN A 69 3.84 -0.45 -6.47
N GLN A 70 5.06 -0.92 -6.24
CA GLN A 70 5.62 -2.08 -6.93
C GLN A 70 4.83 -3.36 -6.63
N MET A 71 4.41 -3.56 -5.38
CA MET A 71 3.59 -4.72 -4.98
C MET A 71 2.24 -4.72 -5.71
N LEU A 72 1.55 -3.57 -5.80
CA LEU A 72 0.29 -3.45 -6.54
C LEU A 72 0.49 -3.78 -8.03
N THR A 73 1.54 -3.25 -8.65
CA THR A 73 1.87 -3.54 -10.06
C THR A 73 2.13 -5.04 -10.29
N VAL A 74 2.81 -5.71 -9.35
CA VAL A 74 3.05 -7.17 -9.45
C VAL A 74 1.75 -7.96 -9.32
N ILE A 75 0.84 -7.58 -8.42
CA ILE A 75 -0.46 -8.21 -8.29
C ILE A 75 -1.27 -8.05 -9.58
N GLU A 76 -1.34 -6.85 -10.12
CA GLU A 76 -2.04 -6.56 -11.39
C GLU A 76 -1.49 -7.40 -12.53
N GLY A 77 -0.16 -7.44 -12.69
CA GLY A 77 0.49 -8.24 -13.72
C GLY A 77 0.32 -9.74 -13.54
N TYR A 78 0.37 -10.24 -12.30
CA TYR A 78 0.22 -11.66 -11.99
C TYR A 78 -1.21 -12.17 -12.22
N TYR A 79 -2.21 -11.36 -11.91
CA TYR A 79 -3.61 -11.71 -12.08
C TYR A 79 -4.20 -11.27 -13.43
N GLY A 80 -3.53 -10.38 -14.16
CA GLY A 80 -4.06 -9.78 -15.38
C GLY A 80 -5.26 -8.86 -15.15
N ILE A 81 -5.26 -8.14 -14.05
CA ILE A 81 -6.34 -7.23 -13.62
C ILE A 81 -5.82 -5.81 -13.43
N THR A 82 -6.75 -4.87 -13.32
CA THR A 82 -6.47 -3.51 -12.85
C THR A 82 -7.14 -3.30 -11.49
N LEU A 83 -6.38 -2.81 -10.52
CA LEU A 83 -6.88 -2.48 -9.19
C LEU A 83 -7.40 -1.04 -9.17
N ASP A 84 -8.68 -0.88 -8.89
CA ASP A 84 -9.26 0.46 -8.68
C ASP A 84 -8.79 1.02 -7.34
N GLN A 85 -7.86 1.97 -7.41
CA GLN A 85 -7.26 2.59 -6.23
C GLN A 85 -8.24 3.47 -5.44
N ASN A 86 -9.40 3.80 -6.00
CA ASN A 86 -10.48 4.48 -5.29
C ASN A 86 -11.42 3.51 -4.55
N SER A 87 -11.27 2.21 -4.77
CA SER A 87 -12.11 1.21 -4.11
C SER A 87 -11.75 1.04 -2.63
N VAL A 88 -12.76 0.75 -1.81
CA VAL A 88 -12.58 0.47 -0.37
C VAL A 88 -11.68 -0.76 -0.15
N ASN A 89 -11.75 -1.74 -1.05
CA ASN A 89 -10.96 -2.98 -0.93
C ASN A 89 -9.47 -2.73 -1.17
N VAL A 90 -9.12 -1.93 -2.17
CA VAL A 90 -7.73 -1.53 -2.42
C VAL A 90 -7.21 -0.63 -1.31
N ALA A 91 -8.01 0.35 -0.84
CA ALA A 91 -7.64 1.20 0.28
C ALA A 91 -7.36 0.38 1.56
N ARG A 92 -8.18 -0.64 1.83
CA ARG A 92 -7.97 -1.57 2.94
C ARG A 92 -6.68 -2.39 2.76
N PHE A 93 -6.43 -2.89 1.57
CA PHE A 93 -5.20 -3.63 1.25
C PHE A 93 -3.95 -2.77 1.48
N ILE A 94 -3.94 -1.53 0.99
CA ILE A 94 -2.86 -0.56 1.20
C ILE A 94 -2.65 -0.32 2.71
N THR A 95 -3.73 -0.17 3.47
CA THR A 95 -3.66 0.00 4.93
C THR A 95 -2.96 -1.21 5.60
N HIS A 96 -3.29 -2.44 5.19
CA HIS A 96 -2.63 -3.63 5.71
C HIS A 96 -1.15 -3.70 5.33
N LEU A 97 -0.79 -3.29 4.12
CA LEU A 97 0.62 -3.17 3.72
C LEU A 97 1.37 -2.12 4.57
N ARG A 98 0.75 -0.98 4.87
CA ARG A 98 1.33 0.02 5.78
C ARG A 98 1.61 -0.57 7.17
N TYR A 99 0.69 -1.33 7.73
CA TYR A 99 0.91 -2.02 9.02
C TYR A 99 2.01 -3.08 8.95
N LEU A 100 2.11 -3.82 7.84
CA LEU A 100 3.23 -4.74 7.62
C LEU A 100 4.57 -3.98 7.66
N PHE A 101 4.67 -2.83 6.99
CA PHE A 101 5.89 -2.02 7.01
C PHE A 101 6.21 -1.47 8.42
N VAL A 102 5.21 -1.08 9.20
CA VAL A 102 5.39 -0.69 10.61
C VAL A 102 6.03 -1.84 11.39
N ARG A 103 5.47 -3.05 11.29
CA ARG A 103 6.01 -4.23 11.99
C ARG A 103 7.44 -4.57 11.54
N ILE A 104 7.71 -4.49 10.24
CA ILE A 104 9.07 -4.68 9.71
C ILE A 104 10.04 -3.68 10.33
N HIS A 105 9.65 -2.41 10.38
CA HIS A 105 10.50 -1.34 10.90
C HIS A 105 10.75 -1.47 12.41
N GLN A 106 9.74 -1.94 13.15
CA GLN A 106 9.83 -2.18 14.59
C GLN A 106 10.48 -3.52 14.95
N HIS A 107 10.81 -4.36 13.96
CA HIS A 107 11.28 -5.73 14.15
C HIS A 107 10.27 -6.62 14.93
N GLU A 108 8.99 -6.39 14.71
CA GLU A 108 7.86 -7.05 15.37
C GLU A 108 6.97 -7.79 14.36
N GLN A 109 7.58 -8.60 13.51
CA GLN A 109 6.82 -9.42 12.59
C GLN A 109 5.94 -10.44 13.33
N LEU A 110 4.84 -10.84 12.69
CA LEU A 110 3.98 -11.91 13.21
C LEU A 110 4.73 -13.24 13.16
N ASP A 111 4.88 -13.90 14.28
CA ASP A 111 5.59 -15.18 14.42
C ASP A 111 4.74 -16.28 15.06
N ASP A 112 3.69 -15.89 15.80
CA ASP A 112 2.97 -16.78 16.73
C ASP A 112 1.77 -17.51 16.09
N GLU A 113 1.59 -17.44 14.77
CA GLU A 113 0.51 -18.15 14.11
C GLU A 113 0.77 -19.66 14.10
N PRO A 114 -0.19 -20.47 14.58
CA PRO A 114 -0.05 -21.91 14.54
C PRO A 114 0.17 -22.45 13.11
N GLU A 115 1.18 -23.29 12.92
CA GLU A 115 1.53 -23.87 11.63
C GLU A 115 0.32 -24.46 10.85
N PRO A 116 -0.67 -25.13 11.49
CA PRO A 116 -1.85 -25.61 10.77
C PRO A 116 -2.71 -24.52 10.16
N ILE A 117 -2.75 -23.31 10.76
CA ILE A 117 -3.48 -22.15 10.20
C ILE A 117 -2.74 -21.63 8.98
N VAL A 118 -1.44 -21.44 9.08
CA VAL A 118 -0.59 -20.99 7.98
C VAL A 118 -0.72 -21.92 6.78
N GLU A 119 -0.63 -23.24 7.01
CA GLU A 119 -0.75 -24.24 5.97
C GLU A 119 -2.16 -24.30 5.36
N SER A 120 -3.20 -24.14 6.19
CA SER A 120 -4.59 -24.07 5.72
C SER A 120 -4.82 -22.88 4.78
N ILE A 121 -4.23 -21.73 5.07
CA ILE A 121 -4.33 -20.52 4.22
C ILE A 121 -3.65 -20.78 2.88
N LYS A 122 -2.43 -21.30 2.87
CA LYS A 122 -1.68 -21.63 1.65
C LYS A 122 -2.43 -22.60 0.76
N THR A 123 -3.01 -23.63 1.36
CA THR A 123 -3.75 -24.68 0.65
C THR A 123 -5.08 -24.18 0.09
N SER A 124 -5.78 -23.31 0.85
CA SER A 124 -7.06 -22.75 0.44
C SER A 124 -6.95 -21.70 -0.66
N TYR A 125 -5.82 -20.98 -0.71
CA TYR A 125 -5.58 -19.88 -1.65
C TYR A 125 -4.24 -20.04 -2.39
N PRO A 126 -4.04 -21.11 -3.17
CA PRO A 126 -2.73 -21.41 -3.75
C PRO A 126 -2.20 -20.33 -4.71
N LYS A 127 -3.07 -19.75 -5.54
CA LYS A 127 -2.69 -18.66 -6.46
C LYS A 127 -2.30 -17.38 -5.68
N ALA A 128 -3.06 -17.03 -4.66
CA ALA A 128 -2.74 -15.88 -3.82
C ALA A 128 -1.48 -16.11 -2.99
N SER A 129 -1.23 -17.34 -2.53
CA SER A 129 -0.01 -17.73 -1.83
C SER A 129 1.21 -17.59 -2.74
N ASP A 130 1.14 -18.05 -3.99
CA ASP A 130 2.23 -17.87 -4.95
C ASP A 130 2.51 -16.39 -5.22
N CYS A 131 1.46 -15.59 -5.39
CA CYS A 131 1.59 -14.14 -5.53
C CYS A 131 2.23 -13.51 -4.27
N ALA A 132 1.76 -13.86 -3.07
CA ALA A 132 2.31 -13.35 -1.81
C ALA A 132 3.80 -13.67 -1.65
N ASN A 133 4.25 -14.85 -2.07
CA ASN A 133 5.67 -15.20 -2.10
C ASN A 133 6.48 -14.28 -3.03
N LYS A 134 5.92 -13.90 -4.19
CA LYS A 134 6.57 -12.91 -5.08
C LYS A 134 6.68 -11.54 -4.42
N LEU A 135 5.64 -11.11 -3.68
CA LEU A 135 5.68 -9.87 -2.92
C LEU A 135 6.73 -9.93 -1.78
N ALA A 136 6.88 -11.07 -1.11
CA ALA A 136 7.91 -11.29 -0.10
C ALA A 136 9.33 -11.16 -0.67
N ILE A 137 9.54 -11.59 -1.92
CA ILE A 137 10.81 -11.40 -2.63
C ILE A 137 11.09 -9.91 -2.84
N ILE A 138 10.07 -9.10 -3.21
CA ILE A 138 10.23 -7.65 -3.36
C ILE A 138 10.69 -7.02 -2.03
N VAL A 139 10.03 -7.39 -0.93
CA VAL A 139 10.42 -6.90 0.41
C VAL A 139 11.86 -7.28 0.73
N LYS A 140 12.26 -8.53 0.44
CA LYS A 140 13.64 -8.99 0.64
C LYS A 140 14.65 -8.19 -0.18
N MET A 141 14.34 -7.94 -1.44
CA MET A 141 15.24 -7.20 -2.34
C MET A 141 15.34 -5.71 -1.98
N ARG A 142 14.22 -5.09 -1.61
CA ARG A 142 14.13 -3.65 -1.37
C ARG A 142 14.51 -3.23 0.05
N LEU A 143 14.20 -4.06 1.05
CA LEU A 143 14.38 -3.75 2.47
C LEU A 143 15.41 -4.67 3.15
N ASN A 144 15.91 -5.69 2.45
CA ASN A 144 16.78 -6.72 3.00
C ASN A 144 16.18 -7.47 4.21
N VAL A 145 14.86 -7.57 4.27
CA VAL A 145 14.10 -8.24 5.33
C VAL A 145 13.38 -9.45 4.74
N SER A 146 13.53 -10.61 5.38
CA SER A 146 12.73 -11.80 5.05
C SER A 146 11.43 -11.76 5.84
N LEU A 147 10.30 -11.96 5.17
CA LEU A 147 9.01 -12.08 5.86
C LEU A 147 8.90 -13.44 6.55
N SER A 148 8.27 -13.46 7.73
CA SER A 148 7.89 -14.69 8.41
C SER A 148 6.79 -15.44 7.63
N GLU A 149 6.65 -16.74 7.90
CA GLU A 149 5.58 -17.56 7.31
C GLU A 149 4.18 -17.03 7.68
N ALA A 150 4.02 -16.51 8.89
CA ALA A 150 2.78 -15.88 9.34
C ALA A 150 2.47 -14.61 8.55
N GLU A 151 3.45 -13.74 8.32
CA GLU A 151 3.27 -12.53 7.50
C GLU A 151 2.91 -12.88 6.05
N ILE A 152 3.54 -13.91 5.47
CA ILE A 152 3.22 -14.37 4.12
C ILE A 152 1.79 -14.95 4.07
N ALA A 153 1.35 -15.68 5.10
CA ALA A 153 -0.01 -16.18 5.18
C ALA A 153 -1.04 -15.03 5.28
N TYR A 154 -0.78 -14.02 6.10
CA TYR A 154 -1.61 -12.82 6.17
C TYR A 154 -1.67 -12.08 4.83
N LEU A 155 -0.52 -11.89 4.20
CA LEU A 155 -0.43 -11.27 2.87
C LEU A 155 -1.23 -12.08 1.83
N THR A 156 -1.19 -13.40 1.91
CA THR A 156 -1.98 -14.31 1.06
C THR A 156 -3.49 -14.02 1.19
N LEU A 157 -4.02 -13.90 2.41
CA LEU A 157 -5.42 -13.58 2.64
C LEU A 157 -5.81 -12.22 2.07
N HIS A 158 -4.95 -11.23 2.20
CA HIS A 158 -5.20 -9.90 1.69
C HIS A 158 -5.15 -9.84 0.16
N VAL A 159 -4.20 -10.54 -0.46
CA VAL A 159 -4.13 -10.71 -1.93
C VAL A 159 -5.39 -11.41 -2.44
N ALA A 160 -5.79 -12.52 -1.83
CA ALA A 160 -7.00 -13.24 -2.22
C ALA A 160 -8.24 -12.35 -2.17
N ARG A 161 -8.37 -11.52 -1.13
CA ARG A 161 -9.51 -10.63 -0.95
C ARG A 161 -9.53 -9.49 -1.96
N VAL A 162 -8.41 -8.81 -2.19
CA VAL A 162 -8.36 -7.66 -3.10
C VAL A 162 -8.54 -8.09 -4.56
N THR A 163 -8.09 -9.28 -4.94
CA THR A 163 -8.20 -9.80 -6.31
C THR A 163 -9.57 -10.42 -6.62
N SER A 164 -10.29 -10.97 -5.64
CA SER A 164 -11.63 -11.53 -5.86
C SER A 164 -12.63 -10.47 -6.33
N HIS A 165 -12.58 -9.29 -5.75
CA HIS A 165 -13.49 -8.18 -6.12
C HIS A 165 -13.13 -7.52 -7.45
N ALA A 166 -11.88 -7.58 -7.88
CA ALA A 166 -11.46 -7.05 -9.19
C ALA A 166 -11.96 -7.95 -10.35
N THR A 167 -12.08 -9.25 -10.13
CA THR A 167 -12.61 -10.21 -11.11
C THR A 167 -14.11 -10.05 -11.31
N GLU A 168 -14.86 -9.79 -10.25
CA GLU A 168 -16.32 -9.58 -10.32
C GLU A 168 -16.70 -8.32 -11.10
N SER A 169 -15.85 -7.31 -11.11
CA SER A 169 -16.08 -6.07 -11.86
C SER A 169 -15.98 -6.26 -13.38
N HIS A 170 -15.19 -7.21 -13.85
CA HIS A 170 -15.06 -7.53 -15.28
C HIS A 170 -16.18 -8.43 -15.81
N GLU A 171 -16.71 -9.34 -15.01
CA GLU A 171 -17.83 -10.22 -15.43
C GLU A 171 -19.15 -9.47 -15.55
N ASN A 172 -19.35 -8.38 -14.82
CA ASN A 172 -20.57 -7.58 -14.91
C ASN A 172 -20.62 -6.61 -16.10
N ASP A 173 -19.47 -6.26 -16.69
CA ASP A 173 -19.42 -5.39 -17.86
C ASP A 173 -19.66 -6.16 -19.18
N ASP A 174 -19.33 -7.44 -19.23
CA ASP A 174 -19.54 -8.28 -20.42
C ASP A 174 -20.99 -8.82 -20.55
N THR A 175 -21.84 -8.65 -19.54
CA THR A 175 -23.22 -9.15 -19.56
C THR A 175 -24.23 -8.08 -20.00
N ASN A 176 -23.80 -6.86 -20.28
CA ASN A 176 -24.66 -5.73 -20.65
C ASN A 176 -24.34 -5.11 -22.04
N ALA A 177 -23.69 -5.89 -22.91
CA ALA A 177 -23.43 -5.51 -24.31
C ALA A 177 -24.30 -6.32 -25.28
#